data_c1866efcd16d47b64fd9f21459607d94
#
_entry.id   c1866efcd16d47b64fd9f21459607d94
#
_cell.length_a   1.000
_cell.length_b   1.000
_cell.length_c   1.000
_cell.angle_alpha   90.00
_cell.angle_beta   90.00
_cell.angle_gamma   90.00
#
_symmetry.space_group_name_H-M   'P 1'
#
loop_
_entity.id
_entity.type
_entity.pdbx_description
1 polymer ?
#
loop_
_entity_poly.entity_id
_entity_poly.type
_entity_poly.pdbx_seq_one_letter_code
_entity_poly.pdbx_strand_id
1 'polypeptide(L)'
;MTTSIAKFMRDLEQVWDTHQQALLQRRDLAAALASLAAEPVVTHIPAMTGATGRQAVERFYADQVLPYLPDDLELRRISRTVDRWRLVDETTVSFTHDRELPWLLPGAEPTFRRAEVLAIAVVGFDRTRIRSQRVLWDHATLAAQLGLGTATAPAASGPAR
;
A
#
# COMPACT_ATOMS: atom_id res chain seq x y z
N MET A 1 5.41 -34.92 -6.91
CA MET A 1 4.00 -34.55 -6.75
C MET A 1 3.81 -33.17 -7.35
N THR A 2 2.97 -33.06 -8.35
CA THR A 2 2.67 -31.76 -8.97
C THR A 2 1.73 -31.02 -8.03
N THR A 3 2.23 -29.99 -7.34
CA THR A 3 1.35 -29.08 -6.61
C THR A 3 0.37 -28.47 -7.60
N SER A 4 -0.92 -28.64 -7.35
CA SER A 4 -1.96 -28.05 -8.22
C SER A 4 -1.73 -26.55 -8.36
N ILE A 5 -1.86 -26.02 -9.58
CA ILE A 5 -1.81 -24.57 -9.85
C ILE A 5 -2.79 -23.82 -8.94
N ALA A 6 -3.97 -24.38 -8.75
CA ALA A 6 -4.97 -23.80 -7.84
C ALA A 6 -4.50 -23.74 -6.37
N LYS A 7 -3.75 -24.75 -5.92
CA LYS A 7 -3.14 -24.71 -4.58
C LYS A 7 -2.08 -23.60 -4.50
N PHE A 8 -1.22 -23.52 -5.50
CA PHE A 8 -0.18 -22.50 -5.54
C PHE A 8 -0.76 -21.09 -5.53
N MET A 9 -1.82 -20.82 -6.29
CA MET A 9 -2.49 -19.52 -6.26
C MET A 9 -3.09 -19.20 -4.87
N ARG A 10 -3.71 -20.17 -4.20
CA ARG A 10 -4.18 -19.99 -2.81
C ARG A 10 -3.04 -19.69 -1.84
N ASP A 11 -1.89 -20.32 -2.03
CA ASP A 11 -0.71 -20.03 -1.22
C ASP A 11 -0.25 -18.57 -1.41
N LEU A 12 -0.29 -18.02 -2.64
CA LEU A 12 -0.01 -16.60 -2.90
C LEU A 12 -1.01 -15.67 -2.23
N GLU A 13 -2.29 -15.99 -2.29
CA GLU A 13 -3.33 -15.23 -1.58
C GLU A 13 -3.06 -15.21 -0.08
N GLN A 14 -2.71 -16.36 0.49
CA GLN A 14 -2.40 -16.47 1.93
C GLN A 14 -1.15 -15.66 2.30
N VAL A 15 -0.13 -15.64 1.48
CA VAL A 15 1.08 -14.83 1.71
C VAL A 15 0.74 -13.34 1.75
N TRP A 16 -0.07 -12.87 0.82
CA TRP A 16 -0.50 -11.47 0.79
C TRP A 16 -1.38 -11.12 1.99
N ASP A 17 -2.36 -11.94 2.32
CA ASP A 17 -3.21 -11.71 3.50
C ASP A 17 -2.40 -11.68 4.79
N THR A 18 -1.45 -12.61 4.95
CA THR A 18 -0.55 -12.65 6.12
C THR A 18 0.31 -11.39 6.21
N HIS A 19 0.83 -10.92 5.07
CA HIS A 19 1.62 -9.68 5.01
C HIS A 19 0.80 -8.46 5.44
N GLN A 20 -0.40 -8.29 4.89
CA GLN A 20 -1.28 -7.17 5.24
C GLN A 20 -1.68 -7.20 6.72
N GLN A 21 -2.03 -8.38 7.23
CA GLN A 21 -2.38 -8.53 8.65
C GLN A 21 -1.19 -8.21 9.56
N ALA A 22 0.00 -8.68 9.22
CA ALA A 22 1.21 -8.38 9.99
C ALA A 22 1.50 -6.89 10.03
N LEU A 23 1.50 -6.23 8.88
CA LEU A 23 1.88 -4.81 8.77
C LEU A 23 0.79 -3.89 9.33
N LEU A 24 -0.46 -4.07 8.89
CA LEU A 24 -1.51 -3.07 9.10
C LEU A 24 -2.34 -3.32 10.37
N GLN A 25 -2.49 -4.56 10.80
CA GLN A 25 -3.30 -4.91 11.97
C GLN A 25 -2.44 -5.17 13.20
N ARG A 26 -1.49 -6.10 13.11
CA ARG A 26 -0.63 -6.46 14.25
C ARG A 26 0.54 -5.51 14.45
N ARG A 27 0.86 -4.68 13.45
CA ARG A 27 2.02 -3.78 13.45
C ARG A 27 3.33 -4.52 13.76
N ASP A 28 3.44 -5.72 13.22
CA ASP A 28 4.57 -6.63 13.39
C ASP A 28 5.50 -6.53 12.19
N LEU A 29 6.53 -5.69 12.32
CA LEU A 29 7.50 -5.45 11.27
C LEU A 29 8.22 -6.73 10.84
N ALA A 30 8.68 -7.53 11.79
CA ALA A 30 9.43 -8.76 11.50
C ALA A 30 8.58 -9.76 10.70
N ALA A 31 7.32 -9.95 11.07
CA ALA A 31 6.39 -10.82 10.36
C ALA A 31 6.07 -10.28 8.95
N ALA A 32 5.90 -8.96 8.79
CA ALA A 32 5.70 -8.34 7.50
C ALA A 32 6.91 -8.55 6.58
N LEU A 33 8.12 -8.32 7.06
CA LEU A 33 9.36 -8.53 6.32
C LEU A 33 9.60 -10.00 5.94
N ALA A 34 9.12 -10.94 6.76
CA ALA A 34 9.29 -12.37 6.51
C ALA A 34 8.60 -12.85 5.23
N SER A 35 7.55 -12.16 4.77
CA SER A 35 6.83 -12.50 3.54
C SER A 35 7.47 -11.92 2.26
N LEU A 36 8.47 -11.04 2.39
CA LEU A 36 9.10 -10.36 1.28
C LEU A 36 10.21 -11.19 0.65
N ALA A 37 10.40 -11.01 -0.67
CA ALA A 37 11.57 -11.52 -1.39
C ALA A 37 12.85 -10.78 -0.97
N ALA A 38 14.01 -11.18 -1.51
CA ALA A 38 15.30 -10.61 -1.12
C ALA A 38 15.43 -9.12 -1.49
N GLU A 39 14.92 -8.73 -2.66
CA GLU A 39 14.97 -7.35 -3.19
C GLU A 39 13.55 -6.82 -3.46
N PRO A 40 12.77 -6.52 -2.41
CA PRO A 40 11.40 -6.08 -2.57
C PRO A 40 11.32 -4.61 -3.02
N VAL A 41 10.23 -4.29 -3.72
CA VAL A 41 9.87 -2.92 -4.10
C VAL A 41 8.48 -2.60 -3.58
N VAL A 42 8.33 -1.46 -2.91
CA VAL A 42 7.04 -0.95 -2.43
C VAL A 42 6.85 0.45 -2.98
N THR A 43 5.67 0.72 -3.55
CA THR A 43 5.33 2.04 -4.08
C THR A 43 3.87 2.36 -3.82
N HIS A 44 3.60 3.53 -3.24
CA HIS A 44 2.27 4.12 -3.14
C HIS A 44 2.10 5.21 -4.19
N ILE A 45 1.04 5.13 -4.98
CA ILE A 45 0.75 6.03 -6.10
C ILE A 45 -0.56 6.78 -5.80
N PRO A 46 -0.66 8.09 -5.97
CA PRO A 46 0.25 9.00 -6.67
C PRO A 46 1.33 9.65 -5.79
N ALA A 47 1.35 9.39 -4.47
CA ALA A 47 2.32 10.02 -3.56
C ALA A 47 3.78 9.70 -3.92
N MET A 48 4.02 8.59 -4.63
CA MET A 48 5.32 8.06 -5.02
C MET A 48 6.24 7.80 -3.82
N THR A 49 5.65 7.47 -2.70
CA THR A 49 6.35 7.01 -1.50
C THR A 49 6.61 5.51 -1.56
N GLY A 50 7.58 5.06 -0.82
CA GLY A 50 7.97 3.66 -0.78
C GLY A 50 9.47 3.49 -0.74
N ALA A 51 9.95 2.33 -1.15
CA ALA A 51 11.37 2.01 -1.13
C ALA A 51 11.69 0.82 -2.03
N THR A 52 12.95 0.69 -2.39
CA THR A 52 13.51 -0.43 -3.15
C THR A 52 14.63 -1.08 -2.36
N GLY A 53 14.59 -2.40 -2.25
CA GLY A 53 15.55 -3.21 -1.50
C GLY A 53 15.14 -3.40 -0.04
N ARG A 54 15.58 -4.54 0.54
CA ARG A 54 15.11 -5.00 1.85
C ARG A 54 15.33 -4.00 2.98
N GLN A 55 16.53 -3.45 3.10
CA GLN A 55 16.84 -2.48 4.16
C GLN A 55 16.05 -1.18 4.02
N ALA A 56 15.88 -0.69 2.78
CA ALA A 56 15.12 0.52 2.54
C ALA A 56 13.63 0.31 2.81
N VAL A 57 13.07 -0.84 2.44
CA VAL A 57 11.68 -1.20 2.75
C VAL A 57 11.47 -1.36 4.25
N GLU A 58 12.42 -1.99 4.96
CA GLU A 58 12.36 -2.08 6.42
C GLU A 58 12.30 -0.71 7.07
N ARG A 59 13.20 0.22 6.69
CA ARG A 59 13.18 1.60 7.18
C ARG A 59 11.88 2.33 6.82
N PHE A 60 11.41 2.16 5.59
CA PHE A 60 10.14 2.77 5.16
C PHE A 60 8.97 2.31 6.04
N TYR A 61 8.86 1.01 6.31
CA TYR A 61 7.82 0.49 7.19
C TYR A 61 8.00 0.96 8.64
N ALA A 62 9.22 0.90 9.16
CA ALA A 62 9.50 1.26 10.56
C ALA A 62 9.30 2.76 10.84
N ASP A 63 9.74 3.61 9.92
CA ASP A 63 9.86 5.06 10.16
C ASP A 63 8.70 5.85 9.57
N GLN A 64 8.08 5.38 8.48
CA GLN A 64 7.08 6.15 7.74
C GLN A 64 5.69 5.54 7.71
N VAL A 65 5.54 4.26 7.98
CA VAL A 65 4.24 3.56 7.94
C VAL A 65 3.75 3.25 9.34
N LEU A 66 4.45 2.39 10.08
CA LEU A 66 3.97 1.85 11.35
C LEU A 66 3.65 2.91 12.41
N PRO A 67 4.47 3.97 12.61
CA PRO A 67 4.16 5.00 13.62
C PRO A 67 2.94 5.84 13.26
N TYR A 68 2.53 5.83 12.00
CA TYR A 68 1.50 6.72 11.45
C TYR A 68 0.24 5.98 10.99
N LEU A 69 0.09 4.70 11.30
CA LEU A 69 -1.13 3.97 10.98
C LEU A 69 -2.28 4.44 11.88
N PRO A 70 -3.41 4.91 11.30
CA PRO A 70 -4.59 5.23 12.08
C PRO A 70 -5.09 4.03 12.88
N ASP A 71 -5.59 4.27 14.09
CA ASP A 71 -6.05 3.19 14.97
C ASP A 71 -7.32 2.54 14.46
N ASP A 72 -8.13 3.27 13.70
CA ASP A 72 -9.38 2.82 13.10
C ASP A 72 -9.23 2.41 11.62
N LEU A 73 -8.00 2.16 11.15
CA LEU A 73 -7.75 1.72 9.79
C LEU A 73 -8.45 0.38 9.52
N GLU A 74 -9.32 0.36 8.53
CA GLU A 74 -10.07 -0.81 8.12
C GLU A 74 -9.95 -1.02 6.62
N LEU A 75 -9.71 -2.26 6.22
CA LEU A 75 -9.66 -2.69 4.83
C LEU A 75 -10.79 -3.68 4.54
N ARG A 76 -11.58 -3.40 3.52
CA ARG A 76 -12.64 -4.28 3.05
C ARG A 76 -12.41 -4.62 1.59
N ARG A 77 -12.03 -5.86 1.31
CA ARG A 77 -11.81 -6.33 -0.06
C ARG A 77 -13.12 -6.36 -0.84
N ILE A 78 -13.09 -5.78 -2.04
CA ILE A 78 -14.19 -5.79 -3.01
C ILE A 78 -14.01 -6.96 -3.98
N SER A 79 -12.83 -7.08 -4.56
CA SER A 79 -12.51 -8.15 -5.50
C SER A 79 -11.04 -8.53 -5.44
N ARG A 80 -10.73 -9.73 -5.93
CA ARG A 80 -9.36 -10.22 -6.06
C ARG A 80 -9.22 -11.05 -7.32
N THR A 81 -8.14 -10.84 -8.03
CA THR A 81 -7.69 -11.68 -9.13
C THR A 81 -6.27 -12.15 -8.85
N VAL A 82 -6.00 -13.43 -9.06
CA VAL A 82 -4.69 -14.02 -8.84
C VAL A 82 -4.31 -14.95 -9.99
N ASP A 83 -3.08 -14.87 -10.42
CA ASP A 83 -2.42 -15.84 -11.29
C ASP A 83 -1.13 -16.36 -10.63
N ARG A 84 -0.27 -17.05 -11.39
CA ARG A 84 0.98 -17.59 -10.86
C ARG A 84 2.06 -16.57 -10.52
N TRP A 85 1.86 -15.31 -10.92
CA TRP A 85 2.87 -14.26 -10.86
C TRP A 85 2.42 -13.03 -10.11
N ARG A 86 1.10 -12.79 -10.12
CA ARG A 86 0.50 -11.55 -9.62
C ARG A 86 -0.81 -11.79 -8.92
N LEU A 87 -1.08 -10.88 -7.99
CA LEU A 87 -2.37 -10.73 -7.35
C LEU A 87 -2.78 -9.26 -7.48
N VAL A 88 -4.05 -9.04 -7.80
CA VAL A 88 -4.63 -7.69 -7.80
C VAL A 88 -5.80 -7.69 -6.83
N ASP A 89 -5.71 -6.83 -5.82
CA ASP A 89 -6.79 -6.57 -4.86
C ASP A 89 -7.42 -5.22 -5.11
N GLU A 90 -8.72 -5.21 -5.19
CA GLU A 90 -9.54 -4.00 -5.12
C GLU A 90 -10.13 -3.92 -3.71
N THR A 91 -9.83 -2.85 -2.99
CA THR A 91 -10.12 -2.71 -1.56
C THR A 91 -10.67 -1.34 -1.24
N THR A 92 -11.73 -1.27 -0.45
CA THR A 92 -12.13 -0.04 0.22
C THR A 92 -11.32 0.10 1.51
N VAL A 93 -10.69 1.25 1.69
CA VAL A 93 -9.90 1.58 2.88
C VAL A 93 -10.55 2.75 3.59
N SER A 94 -10.84 2.59 4.87
CA SER A 94 -11.43 3.63 5.69
C SER A 94 -10.59 3.92 6.94
N PHE A 95 -10.51 5.18 7.32
CA PHE A 95 -9.77 5.65 8.49
C PHE A 95 -10.15 7.08 8.84
N THR A 96 -9.82 7.49 10.06
CA THR A 96 -9.85 8.91 10.49
C THR A 96 -8.47 9.52 10.32
N HIS A 97 -8.38 10.66 9.65
CA HIS A 97 -7.14 11.39 9.42
C HIS A 97 -6.76 12.22 10.67
N ASP A 98 -6.41 11.54 11.75
CA ASP A 98 -6.09 12.12 13.07
C ASP A 98 -4.59 12.34 13.30
N ARG A 99 -3.77 12.00 12.31
CA ARG A 99 -2.31 12.09 12.34
C ARG A 99 -1.75 12.31 10.94
N GLU A 100 -0.48 12.69 10.85
CA GLU A 100 0.22 12.71 9.59
C GLU A 100 0.26 11.31 8.96
N LEU A 101 0.23 11.26 7.64
CA LEU A 101 0.32 10.03 6.85
C LEU A 101 1.42 10.19 5.80
N PRO A 102 2.71 10.17 6.19
CA PRO A 102 3.81 10.45 5.27
C PRO A 102 3.84 9.52 4.06
N TRP A 103 3.36 8.29 4.23
CA TRP A 103 3.32 7.28 3.18
C TRP A 103 2.16 7.45 2.19
N LEU A 104 1.10 8.17 2.56
CA LEU A 104 -0.11 8.35 1.75
C LEU A 104 -0.35 9.81 1.37
N LEU A 105 -0.21 10.71 2.30
CA LEU A 105 -0.49 12.15 2.18
C LEU A 105 0.70 12.97 2.70
N PRO A 106 1.88 12.88 2.05
CA PRO A 106 3.07 13.56 2.54
C PRO A 106 2.83 15.08 2.66
N GLY A 107 3.14 15.64 3.83
CA GLY A 107 3.02 17.05 4.11
C GLY A 107 1.61 17.56 4.45
N ALA A 108 0.60 16.69 4.48
CA ALA A 108 -0.76 17.09 4.87
C ALA A 108 -0.91 17.08 6.40
N GLU A 109 -1.41 18.19 6.94
CA GLU A 109 -1.80 18.31 8.35
C GLU A 109 -3.03 17.44 8.65
N PRO A 110 -3.15 16.86 9.87
CA PRO A 110 -4.35 16.12 10.28
C PRO A 110 -5.62 16.94 10.11
N THR A 111 -6.63 16.39 9.46
CA THR A 111 -7.92 17.07 9.24
C THR A 111 -9.00 16.62 10.21
N PHE A 112 -8.78 15.53 10.94
CA PHE A 112 -9.72 14.88 11.85
C PHE A 112 -11.03 14.44 11.19
N ARG A 113 -11.02 14.31 9.85
CA ARG A 113 -12.14 13.80 9.07
C ARG A 113 -11.96 12.32 8.79
N ARG A 114 -13.10 11.63 8.69
CA ARG A 114 -13.13 10.24 8.23
C ARG A 114 -13.10 10.20 6.71
N ALA A 115 -12.32 9.27 6.17
CA ALA A 115 -12.27 8.98 4.75
C ALA A 115 -12.60 7.50 4.49
N GLU A 116 -13.20 7.24 3.34
CA GLU A 116 -13.38 5.91 2.77
C GLU A 116 -13.06 5.99 1.28
N VAL A 117 -12.00 5.33 0.85
CA VAL A 117 -11.47 5.44 -0.50
C VAL A 117 -11.12 4.08 -1.09
N LEU A 118 -11.11 4.03 -2.41
CA LEU A 118 -10.65 2.87 -3.16
C LEU A 118 -9.12 2.83 -3.20
N ALA A 119 -8.57 1.64 -2.99
CA ALA A 119 -7.18 1.34 -3.26
C ALA A 119 -7.08 0.05 -4.08
N ILE A 120 -6.16 0.03 -5.03
CA ILE A 120 -5.86 -1.14 -5.85
C ILE A 120 -4.41 -1.52 -5.60
N ALA A 121 -4.19 -2.71 -5.05
CA ALA A 121 -2.86 -3.27 -4.86
C ALA A 121 -2.53 -4.22 -6.01
N VAL A 122 -1.41 -3.99 -6.67
CA VAL A 122 -0.82 -4.90 -7.65
C VAL A 122 0.42 -5.53 -7.04
N VAL A 123 0.34 -6.80 -6.72
CA VAL A 123 1.37 -7.55 -5.99
C VAL A 123 2.05 -8.53 -6.92
N GLY A 124 3.36 -8.41 -7.06
CA GLY A 124 4.18 -9.35 -7.82
C GLY A 124 4.90 -10.33 -6.88
N PHE A 125 5.04 -11.57 -7.31
CA PHE A 125 5.68 -12.61 -6.53
C PHE A 125 6.93 -13.16 -7.21
N ASP A 126 7.90 -13.53 -6.39
CA ASP A 126 8.96 -14.46 -6.72
C ASP A 126 8.69 -15.74 -5.93
N ARG A 127 8.25 -16.80 -6.63
CA ARG A 127 7.69 -18.01 -6.00
C ARG A 127 6.58 -17.63 -5.02
N THR A 128 6.76 -17.90 -3.73
CA THR A 128 5.84 -17.59 -2.63
C THR A 128 6.30 -16.38 -1.78
N ARG A 129 7.11 -15.49 -2.34
CA ARG A 129 7.58 -14.27 -1.68
C ARG A 129 7.12 -13.06 -2.45
N ILE A 130 6.73 -12.02 -1.74
CA ILE A 130 6.33 -10.75 -2.36
C ILE A 130 7.57 -10.02 -2.87
N ARG A 131 7.64 -9.85 -4.18
CA ARG A 131 8.72 -9.13 -4.86
C ARG A 131 8.41 -7.66 -5.03
N SER A 132 7.15 -7.33 -5.28
CA SER A 132 6.74 -5.95 -5.49
C SER A 132 5.31 -5.71 -5.04
N GLN A 133 5.05 -4.50 -4.55
CA GLN A 133 3.71 -4.01 -4.26
C GLN A 133 3.60 -2.61 -4.83
N ARG A 134 2.60 -2.37 -5.67
CA ARG A 134 2.19 -1.05 -6.09
C ARG A 134 0.76 -0.85 -5.63
N VAL A 135 0.54 0.17 -4.82
CA VAL A 135 -0.79 0.50 -4.31
C VAL A 135 -1.22 1.83 -4.92
N LEU A 136 -2.26 1.76 -5.74
CA LEU A 136 -2.87 2.92 -6.38
C LEU A 136 -4.06 3.38 -5.54
N TRP A 137 -4.03 4.63 -5.14
CA TRP A 137 -5.06 5.24 -4.32
C TRP A 137 -5.93 6.17 -5.15
N ASP A 138 -7.23 6.16 -4.90
CA ASP A 138 -8.12 7.22 -5.39
C ASP A 138 -7.86 8.51 -4.59
N HIS A 139 -6.74 9.15 -4.91
CA HIS A 139 -6.25 10.32 -4.19
C HIS A 139 -7.16 11.54 -4.35
N ALA A 140 -7.82 11.69 -5.49
CA ALA A 140 -8.73 12.79 -5.73
C ALA A 140 -9.95 12.73 -4.79
N THR A 141 -10.55 11.55 -4.65
CA THR A 141 -11.65 11.32 -3.70
C THR A 141 -11.18 11.49 -2.26
N LEU A 142 -9.99 10.98 -1.92
CA LEU A 142 -9.39 11.13 -0.59
C LEU A 142 -9.21 12.60 -0.24
N ALA A 143 -8.59 13.38 -1.11
CA ALA A 143 -8.38 14.82 -0.91
C ALA A 143 -9.70 15.57 -0.74
N ALA A 144 -10.71 15.25 -1.54
CA ALA A 144 -12.04 15.86 -1.44
C ALA A 144 -12.72 15.55 -0.10
N GLN A 145 -12.70 14.30 0.34
CA GLN A 145 -13.30 13.88 1.61
C GLN A 145 -12.61 14.53 2.82
N LEU A 146 -11.30 14.70 2.75
CA LEU A 146 -10.51 15.32 3.82
C LEU A 146 -10.51 16.86 3.76
N GLY A 147 -11.09 17.46 2.72
CA GLY A 147 -11.09 18.90 2.53
C GLY A 147 -9.70 19.47 2.21
N LEU A 148 -8.82 18.64 1.66
CA LEU A 148 -7.52 19.06 1.15
C LEU A 148 -7.71 19.63 -0.26
N GLY A 149 -7.07 20.77 -0.57
CA GLY A 149 -7.08 21.32 -1.92
C GLY A 149 -6.47 20.33 -2.92
N THR A 150 -6.93 20.35 -4.17
CA THR A 150 -6.24 19.64 -5.25
C THR A 150 -4.85 20.24 -5.36
N ALA A 151 -3.81 19.41 -5.28
CA ALA A 151 -2.46 19.84 -5.58
C ALA A 151 -2.47 20.38 -7.01
N THR A 152 -2.26 21.68 -7.15
CA THR A 152 -2.09 22.30 -8.45
C THR A 152 -0.83 21.67 -9.06
N ALA A 153 -0.98 20.96 -10.15
CA ALA A 153 0.18 20.51 -10.90
C ALA A 153 1.11 21.73 -11.13
N PRO A 154 2.44 21.59 -10.90
CA PRO A 154 3.34 22.68 -11.18
C PRO A 154 3.12 23.12 -12.63
N ALA A 155 2.87 24.42 -12.83
CA ALA A 155 2.69 25.00 -14.14
C ALA A 155 3.91 24.60 -14.99
N ALA A 156 3.68 23.93 -16.10
CA ALA A 156 4.72 23.62 -17.05
C ALA A 156 5.32 24.96 -17.49
N SER A 157 6.58 25.20 -17.11
CA SER A 157 7.34 26.33 -17.58
C SER A 157 7.52 26.15 -19.10
N GLY A 158 6.72 26.87 -19.85
CA GLY A 158 6.85 26.90 -21.30
C GLY A 158 8.26 27.39 -21.69
N PRO A 159 8.82 26.94 -22.80
CA PRO A 159 10.14 27.36 -23.24
C PRO A 159 10.14 28.87 -23.49
N ALA A 160 11.08 29.56 -22.87
CA ALA A 160 11.37 30.95 -23.18
C ALA A 160 11.81 31.03 -24.65
N ARG A 161 11.20 31.95 -25.40
CA ARG A 161 11.59 32.31 -26.77
C ARG A 161 12.85 33.17 -26.73
#